data_abfcdc098fb8eb74333a899491dcab73
#
_entry.id   abfcdc098fb8eb74333a899491dcab73
#
_cell.length_a   1.000
_cell.length_b   1.000
_cell.length_c   1.000
_cell.angle_alpha   90.00
_cell.angle_beta   90.00
_cell.angle_gamma   90.00
#
_symmetry.space_group_name_H-M   'P 1'
#
loop_
_entity.id
_entity.type
_entity.pdbx_description
1 polymer ?
#
loop_
_entity_poly.entity_id
_entity_poly.type
_entity_poly.pdbx_seq_one_letter_code
_entity_poly.pdbx_strand_id
1 'polypeptide(L)'
;MIKSTSASYSILMRVELNNRPGMLGKVVSAIGKAGGNMGAVDIVGFKGNCIIRDVVVHAADHDMMEGILAAVRKIAGAAVIDFADRTFMAHMGGKIEVKSKIPLSSRDDLAMAYTPGVARV
;
A
#
# COMPACT_ATOMS: atom_id res chain seq x y z
N MET A 1 -27.25 -4.67 -1.77
CA MET A 1 -26.41 -5.64 -2.34
C MET A 1 -24.97 -5.42 -1.99
N ILE A 2 -24.31 -6.45 -1.70
CA ILE A 2 -22.97 -6.36 -1.26
C ILE A 2 -22.01 -6.54 -2.40
N LYS A 3 -21.15 -5.59 -2.55
CA LYS A 3 -20.16 -5.75 -3.54
C LYS A 3 -19.07 -6.62 -3.01
N SER A 4 -18.71 -7.57 -3.79
CA SER A 4 -17.65 -8.44 -3.41
C SER A 4 -16.35 -7.69 -3.49
N THR A 5 -15.54 -7.81 -2.48
CA THR A 5 -14.22 -7.24 -2.53
C THR A 5 -13.25 -8.31 -2.92
N SER A 6 -13.63 -9.06 -3.92
CA SER A 6 -12.78 -10.14 -4.36
C SER A 6 -11.47 -9.59 -4.88
N ALA A 7 -10.65 -10.48 -5.34
CA ALA A 7 -9.36 -10.09 -5.86
C ALA A 7 -9.46 -9.39 -7.20
N SER A 8 -10.66 -9.11 -7.65
CA SER A 8 -10.77 -8.46 -8.93
C SER A 8 -10.13 -7.08 -8.92
N TYR A 9 -9.98 -6.46 -7.74
CA TYR A 9 -9.23 -5.24 -7.64
C TYR A 9 -8.37 -5.30 -6.41
N SER A 10 -7.06 -5.28 -6.61
CA SER A 10 -6.12 -5.40 -5.53
C SER A 10 -5.04 -4.36 -5.72
N ILE A 11 -4.76 -3.61 -4.68
CA ILE A 11 -3.73 -2.60 -4.76
C ILE A 11 -2.69 -2.85 -3.69
N LEU A 12 -1.48 -2.48 -4.03
CA LEU A 12 -0.38 -2.48 -3.09
C LEU A 12 -0.02 -1.03 -2.84
N MET A 13 -0.11 -0.61 -1.59
CA MET A 13 0.28 0.74 -1.21
C MET A 13 1.55 0.69 -0.39
N ARG A 14 2.47 1.55 -0.70
CA ARG A 14 3.64 1.72 0.15
C ARG A 14 3.45 2.99 0.93
N VAL A 15 3.39 2.87 2.24
CA VAL A 15 3.09 4.00 3.09
C VAL A 15 4.25 4.26 4.05
N GLU A 16 4.50 5.52 4.27
CA GLU A 16 5.50 5.94 5.23
C GLU A 16 4.74 6.46 6.43
N LEU A 17 4.95 5.85 7.57
CA LEU A 17 4.17 6.16 8.77
C LEU A 17 5.09 6.61 9.89
N ASN A 18 4.71 7.66 10.59
CA ASN A 18 5.42 8.02 11.80
C ASN A 18 5.48 6.83 12.72
N ASN A 19 6.63 6.59 13.33
CA ASN A 19 6.79 5.44 14.19
C ASN A 19 6.22 5.76 15.57
N ARG A 20 4.90 5.70 15.67
CA ARG A 20 4.19 5.96 16.90
C ARG A 20 3.08 4.94 17.07
N PRO A 21 2.74 4.64 18.33
CA PRO A 21 1.65 3.69 18.57
C PRO A 21 0.37 4.17 17.90
N GLY A 22 -0.34 3.25 17.31
CA GLY A 22 -1.63 3.55 16.73
C GLY A 22 -1.63 4.03 15.30
N MET A 23 -0.45 4.32 14.73
CA MET A 23 -0.44 4.83 13.35
C MET A 23 -0.94 3.80 12.36
N LEU A 24 -0.50 2.57 12.48
CA LEU A 24 -0.98 1.54 11.56
C LEU A 24 -2.47 1.33 11.75
N GLY A 25 -2.93 1.39 12.98
CA GLY A 25 -4.35 1.25 13.26
C GLY A 25 -5.20 2.30 12.58
N LYS A 26 -4.68 3.52 12.50
CA LYS A 26 -5.41 4.59 11.81
C LYS A 26 -5.53 4.30 10.33
N VAL A 27 -4.46 3.78 9.75
CA VAL A 27 -4.48 3.45 8.33
C VAL A 27 -5.46 2.32 8.06
N VAL A 28 -5.41 1.28 8.87
CA VAL A 28 -6.29 0.14 8.70
C VAL A 28 -7.75 0.56 8.86
N SER A 29 -8.02 1.39 9.86
CA SER A 29 -9.37 1.89 10.06
C SER A 29 -9.87 2.70 8.88
N ALA A 30 -9.02 3.56 8.36
CA ALA A 30 -9.42 4.38 7.22
C ALA A 30 -9.73 3.53 6.01
N ILE A 31 -8.91 2.51 5.79
CA ILE A 31 -9.13 1.61 4.68
C ILE A 31 -10.46 0.88 4.83
N GLY A 32 -10.74 0.38 6.02
CA GLY A 32 -11.99 -0.32 6.25
C GLY A 32 -13.20 0.56 6.09
N LYS A 33 -13.11 1.80 6.57
CA LYS A 33 -14.22 2.72 6.41
C LYS A 33 -14.47 3.09 4.96
N ALA A 34 -13.44 3.06 4.15
CA ALA A 34 -13.58 3.34 2.73
C ALA A 34 -14.01 2.11 1.94
N GLY A 35 -14.22 0.99 2.60
CA GLY A 35 -14.75 -0.20 1.97
C GLY A 35 -13.73 -1.24 1.58
N GLY A 36 -12.48 -1.01 1.92
CA GLY A 36 -11.44 -1.95 1.52
C GLY A 36 -11.27 -3.09 2.50
N ASN A 37 -10.80 -4.20 2.00
CA ASN A 37 -10.41 -5.33 2.82
C ASN A 37 -8.90 -5.40 2.87
N MET A 38 -8.38 -5.62 4.06
CA MET A 38 -6.94 -5.71 4.24
C MET A 38 -6.42 -7.06 3.78
N GLY A 39 -5.30 -7.00 3.11
CA GLY A 39 -4.51 -8.18 2.86
C GLY A 39 -3.25 -8.12 3.70
N ALA A 40 -2.12 -8.43 3.09
CA ALA A 40 -0.86 -8.48 3.80
C ALA A 40 -0.35 -7.11 4.19
N VAL A 41 0.39 -7.06 5.27
CA VAL A 41 1.09 -5.85 5.70
C VAL A 41 2.50 -6.26 6.03
N ASP A 42 3.47 -5.64 5.38
CA ASP A 42 4.87 -5.95 5.60
C ASP A 42 5.67 -4.71 5.91
N ILE A 43 6.69 -4.85 6.72
CA ILE A 43 7.62 -3.76 6.93
C ILE A 43 8.67 -3.84 5.83
N VAL A 44 8.83 -2.75 5.11
CA VAL A 44 9.78 -2.70 4.03
C VAL A 44 11.08 -2.07 4.47
N GLY A 45 11.00 -1.09 5.34
CA GLY A 45 12.20 -0.41 5.79
C GLY A 45 11.88 0.69 6.78
N PHE A 46 12.91 1.49 7.06
CA PHE A 46 12.80 2.58 8.00
C PHE A 46 13.44 3.82 7.40
N LYS A 47 12.93 4.96 7.76
CA LYS A 47 13.48 6.21 7.28
C LYS A 47 13.30 7.24 8.37
N GLY A 48 14.38 7.60 9.03
CA GLY A 48 14.29 8.52 10.17
C GLY A 48 13.36 7.95 11.21
N ASN A 49 12.38 8.71 11.62
CA ASN A 49 11.41 8.27 12.60
C ASN A 49 10.21 7.60 11.98
N CYS A 50 10.31 7.18 10.75
CA CYS A 50 9.19 6.59 10.06
C CYS A 50 9.45 5.14 9.74
N ILE A 51 8.37 4.38 9.65
CA ILE A 51 8.41 3.01 9.20
C ILE A 51 7.75 2.98 7.84
N ILE A 52 8.37 2.30 6.91
CA ILE A 52 7.81 2.14 5.57
C ILE A 52 7.19 0.76 5.48
N ARG A 53 5.91 0.72 5.17
CA ARG A 53 5.18 -0.55 5.09
C ARG A 53 4.52 -0.70 3.74
N ASP A 54 4.46 -1.94 3.28
CA ASP A 54 3.66 -2.28 2.12
C ASP A 54 2.36 -2.88 2.62
N VAL A 55 1.28 -2.35 2.11
CA VAL A 55 -0.06 -2.74 2.53
C VAL A 55 -0.84 -3.17 1.30
N VAL A 56 -1.35 -4.38 1.33
CA VAL A 56 -2.18 -4.89 0.24
C VAL A 56 -3.64 -4.71 0.62
N VAL A 57 -4.41 -4.13 -0.27
CA VAL A 57 -5.81 -3.85 -0.01
C VAL A 57 -6.64 -4.35 -1.19
N HIS A 58 -7.76 -4.99 -0.88
CA HIS A 58 -8.67 -5.45 -1.91
C HIS A 58 -9.87 -4.53 -1.95
N ALA A 59 -10.23 -4.10 -3.14
CA ALA A 59 -11.33 -3.18 -3.35
C ALA A 59 -12.28 -3.74 -4.38
N ALA A 60 -13.52 -3.27 -4.35
CA ALA A 60 -14.52 -3.76 -5.28
C ALA A 60 -14.34 -3.19 -6.68
N ASP A 61 -13.91 -1.94 -6.76
CA ASP A 61 -13.78 -1.28 -8.06
C ASP A 61 -12.80 -0.12 -7.96
N HIS A 62 -12.64 0.53 -9.09
CA HIS A 62 -11.68 1.63 -9.19
C HIS A 62 -12.06 2.81 -8.29
N ASP A 63 -13.34 3.11 -8.22
CA ASP A 63 -13.78 4.23 -7.39
C ASP A 63 -13.46 3.99 -5.92
N MET A 64 -13.67 2.76 -5.49
CA MET A 64 -13.34 2.42 -4.11
C MET A 64 -11.84 2.55 -3.88
N MET A 65 -11.04 2.13 -4.85
CA MET A 65 -9.60 2.27 -4.74
C MET A 65 -9.21 3.72 -4.56
N GLU A 66 -9.80 4.61 -5.36
CA GLU A 66 -9.51 6.03 -5.24
C GLU A 66 -9.89 6.57 -3.88
N GLY A 67 -11.04 6.12 -3.38
CA GLY A 67 -11.49 6.53 -2.07
C GLY A 67 -10.57 6.06 -0.96
N ILE A 68 -10.05 4.86 -1.09
CA ILE A 68 -9.12 4.32 -0.12
C ILE A 68 -7.84 5.14 -0.10
N LEU A 69 -7.31 5.44 -1.27
CA LEU A 69 -6.09 6.24 -1.35
C LEU A 69 -6.31 7.62 -0.72
N ALA A 70 -7.44 8.23 -1.04
CA ALA A 70 -7.74 9.54 -0.50
C ALA A 70 -7.86 9.49 1.02
N ALA A 71 -8.49 8.45 1.54
CA ALA A 71 -8.68 8.32 2.98
C ALA A 71 -7.35 8.20 3.70
N VAL A 72 -6.45 7.40 3.16
CA VAL A 72 -5.15 7.22 3.79
C VAL A 72 -4.33 8.51 3.73
N ARG A 73 -4.43 9.22 2.62
CA ARG A 73 -3.66 10.46 2.47
C ARG A 73 -4.08 11.56 3.42
N LYS A 74 -5.26 11.45 4.00
CA LYS A 74 -5.73 12.44 4.95
C LYS A 74 -5.20 12.23 6.35
N ILE A 75 -4.57 11.12 6.61
CA ILE A 75 -4.12 10.80 7.96
C ILE A 75 -2.83 11.55 8.26
N ALA A 76 -2.84 12.33 9.34
CA ALA A 76 -1.64 13.04 9.77
C ALA A 76 -0.60 12.02 10.18
N GLY A 77 0.60 12.19 9.67
CA GLY A 77 1.69 11.28 9.99
C GLY A 77 1.80 10.08 9.06
N ALA A 78 0.96 10.05 8.03
CA ALA A 78 0.99 8.97 7.06
C ALA A 78 1.12 9.56 5.66
N ALA A 79 1.92 8.94 4.83
CA ALA A 79 2.07 9.35 3.44
C ALA A 79 2.07 8.14 2.55
N VAL A 80 1.32 8.20 1.47
CA VAL A 80 1.36 7.15 0.47
C VAL A 80 2.46 7.53 -0.50
N ILE A 81 3.55 6.79 -0.47
CA ILE A 81 4.71 7.16 -1.28
C ILE A 81 4.77 6.39 -2.59
N ASP A 82 3.98 5.34 -2.71
CA ASP A 82 3.90 4.61 -3.95
C ASP A 82 2.69 3.69 -3.90
N PHE A 83 2.19 3.33 -5.05
CA PHE A 83 1.15 2.31 -5.08
C PHE A 83 1.15 1.64 -6.44
N ALA A 84 0.63 0.43 -6.47
CA ALA A 84 0.52 -0.33 -7.70
C ALA A 84 -0.79 -1.08 -7.70
N ASP A 85 -1.42 -1.10 -8.86
CA ASP A 85 -2.64 -1.85 -9.04
C ASP A 85 -2.24 -3.27 -9.44
N ARG A 86 -2.52 -4.21 -8.58
CA ARG A 86 -2.13 -5.60 -8.79
C ARG A 86 -3.20 -6.43 -9.50
N THR A 87 -4.30 -5.81 -9.81
CA THR A 87 -5.39 -6.53 -10.44
C THR A 87 -4.95 -7.18 -11.72
N PHE A 88 -4.21 -6.46 -12.49
CA PHE A 88 -3.74 -6.98 -13.76
C PHE A 88 -2.86 -8.21 -13.55
N MET A 89 -2.03 -8.17 -12.54
CA MET A 89 -1.16 -9.29 -12.26
C MET A 89 -1.95 -10.52 -11.88
N ALA A 90 -3.00 -10.34 -11.13
CA ALA A 90 -3.83 -11.45 -10.74
C ALA A 90 -4.47 -12.08 -11.97
N HIS A 91 -4.87 -11.25 -12.91
CA HIS A 91 -5.50 -11.74 -14.12
C HIS A 91 -4.52 -12.48 -15.03
N MET A 92 -3.26 -12.28 -14.81
CA MET A 92 -2.27 -12.95 -15.61
C MET A 92 -1.99 -14.35 -15.13
N GLY A 93 -2.77 -14.80 -14.22
CA GLY A 93 -2.67 -16.19 -13.84
C GLY A 93 -1.40 -16.56 -13.16
N GLY A 94 -0.94 -15.75 -12.32
CA GLY A 94 0.19 -16.14 -11.54
C GLY A 94 1.52 -15.68 -12.06
N LYS A 95 1.53 -15.14 -13.25
CA LYS A 95 2.77 -14.64 -13.71
C LYS A 95 2.95 -13.30 -13.12
N ILE A 96 3.64 -13.20 -12.09
CA ILE A 96 3.74 -11.96 -11.35
C ILE A 96 4.88 -11.09 -11.82
N GLU A 97 4.54 -10.00 -12.41
CA GLU A 97 5.54 -9.04 -12.81
C GLU A 97 5.31 -7.76 -12.08
N VAL A 98 5.47 -7.82 -10.83
CA VAL A 98 5.18 -6.69 -9.98
C VAL A 98 5.89 -5.43 -10.39
N LYS A 99 7.13 -5.57 -10.73
CA LYS A 99 7.92 -4.40 -11.04
C LYS A 99 7.36 -3.57 -12.17
N SER A 100 6.61 -4.18 -13.04
CA SER A 100 6.11 -3.41 -14.15
C SER A 100 5.01 -2.46 -13.74
N LYS A 101 4.50 -2.62 -12.53
CA LYS A 101 3.42 -1.77 -12.08
C LYS A 101 3.87 -0.65 -11.19
N ILE A 102 5.05 -0.70 -10.71
CA ILE A 102 5.53 0.30 -9.77
C ILE A 102 6.33 1.34 -10.50
N PRO A 103 5.98 2.61 -10.36
CA PRO A 103 6.71 3.66 -11.03
C PRO A 103 8.18 3.61 -10.70
N LEU A 104 8.99 3.73 -11.71
CA LEU A 104 10.42 3.62 -11.50
C LEU A 104 10.99 4.71 -10.62
N SER A 105 10.49 5.90 -10.80
CA SER A 105 11.00 6.99 -9.99
C SER A 105 10.76 6.75 -8.52
N SER A 106 9.59 6.27 -8.19
CA SER A 106 9.30 5.97 -6.80
C SER A 106 10.17 4.86 -6.30
N ARG A 107 10.40 3.88 -7.13
CA ARG A 107 11.19 2.75 -6.74
C ARG A 107 12.61 3.16 -6.46
N ASP A 108 13.14 4.04 -7.27
CA ASP A 108 14.49 4.50 -7.04
C ASP A 108 14.59 5.26 -5.74
N ASP A 109 13.63 6.12 -5.49
CA ASP A 109 13.61 6.86 -4.25
C ASP A 109 13.55 5.95 -3.06
N LEU A 110 12.72 4.95 -3.14
CA LEU A 110 12.59 4.02 -2.04
C LEU A 110 13.86 3.23 -1.82
N ALA A 111 14.49 2.85 -2.89
CA ALA A 111 15.73 2.12 -2.75
C ALA A 111 16.76 2.96 -2.03
N MET A 112 16.81 4.24 -2.33
CA MET A 112 17.74 5.10 -1.66
C MET A 112 17.37 5.32 -0.22
N ALA A 113 16.10 5.34 0.06
CA ALA A 113 15.65 5.62 1.40
C ALA A 113 16.07 4.56 2.40
N TYR A 114 16.12 3.33 2.01
CA TYR A 114 16.47 2.31 2.96
C TYR A 114 17.55 1.37 2.50
N THR A 115 18.27 1.79 1.54
CA THR A 115 19.41 1.07 1.10
C THR A 115 20.37 0.77 2.19
N PRO A 116 20.67 1.68 3.02
CA PRO A 116 21.69 1.47 3.98
C PRO A 116 21.42 0.34 4.87
N GLY A 117 21.37 -0.77 4.39
CA GLY A 117 21.29 -1.89 5.22
C GLY A 117 19.95 -2.24 5.73
N VAL A 118 19.06 -1.32 5.72
CA VAL A 118 17.74 -1.66 6.19
C VAL A 118 17.10 -2.59 5.22
N ALA A 119 17.24 -2.27 3.99
CA ALA A 119 16.57 -3.03 2.99
C ALA A 119 17.00 -4.44 2.95
N ARG A 120 18.17 -4.67 3.41
CA ARG A 120 18.56 -5.99 3.33
C ARG A 120 18.26 -6.69 4.52
N VAL A 121 17.75 -6.11 5.42
CA VAL A 121 17.50 -6.78 6.63
C VAL A 121 16.65 -7.93 6.53
#